data_808c5976f0ea956e0506033d17d1575f
#
_entry.id   808c5976f0ea956e0506033d17d1575f
#
_cell.length_a   1.000
_cell.length_b   1.000
_cell.length_c   1.000
_cell.angle_alpha   90.00
_cell.angle_beta   90.00
_cell.angle_gamma   90.00
#
_symmetry.space_group_name_H-M   'P 1'
#
loop_
_entity.id
_entity.type
_entity.pdbx_description
1 polymer ?
#
loop_
_entity_poly.entity_id
_entity_poly.type
_entity_poly.pdbx_seq_one_letter_code
_entity_poly.pdbx_strand_id
1 'polypeptide(L)'
;YIDFASKNNIEYVILDEGWSVKYAGDLLKVIPEIDLPELLRYAKGRNVGIILWAGYHAIERDMEHVVKHYAAMGVKGFKVDFLDRDDQKMIDFMYRLADICAQHHMLLDYHGCCKPSGLQRTYPNVLNYEAVFGLEQMKWTSSKTDMVTYDVTLPFIRMVAGPMDYTQGAMRNASRDNYRPVNSEPMS
;
A
#
# COMPACT_ATOMS: atom_id res chain seq x y z
N TYR A 1 -9.38 -13.66 4.77
CA TYR A 1 -8.20 -13.30 3.97
C TYR A 1 -6.96 -14.08 4.39
N ILE A 2 -6.54 -14.08 5.66
CA ILE A 2 -5.34 -14.78 6.14
C ILE A 2 -5.36 -16.27 5.80
N ASP A 3 -6.48 -16.97 6.01
CA ASP A 3 -6.61 -18.38 5.65
C ASP A 3 -6.51 -18.64 4.15
N PHE A 4 -7.06 -17.73 3.35
CA PHE A 4 -6.93 -17.78 1.90
C PHE A 4 -5.47 -17.58 1.47
N ALA A 5 -4.80 -16.58 2.02
CA ALA A 5 -3.39 -16.32 1.76
C ALA A 5 -2.53 -17.55 2.09
N SER A 6 -2.70 -18.10 3.28
CA SER A 6 -1.98 -19.31 3.72
C SER A 6 -2.19 -20.52 2.79
N LYS A 7 -3.45 -20.76 2.38
CA LYS A 7 -3.80 -21.89 1.47
C LYS A 7 -3.27 -21.72 0.05
N ASN A 8 -3.01 -20.50 -0.37
CA ASN A 8 -2.58 -20.17 -1.73
C ASN A 8 -1.11 -19.73 -1.81
N ASN A 9 -0.32 -19.95 -0.75
CA ASN A 9 1.08 -19.54 -0.65
C ASN A 9 1.31 -18.04 -0.91
N ILE A 10 0.38 -17.20 -0.45
CA ILE A 10 0.53 -15.74 -0.43
C ILE A 10 1.21 -15.36 0.87
N GLU A 11 2.36 -14.73 0.77
CA GLU A 11 3.24 -14.48 1.92
C GLU A 11 2.75 -13.36 2.83
N TYR A 12 2.06 -12.35 2.25
CA TYR A 12 1.65 -11.16 2.98
C TYR A 12 0.20 -10.77 2.69
N VAL A 13 -0.44 -10.17 3.69
CA VAL A 13 -1.74 -9.50 3.55
C VAL A 13 -1.58 -8.07 4.03
N ILE A 14 -2.04 -7.12 3.24
CA ILE A 14 -2.10 -5.71 3.62
C ILE A 14 -3.41 -5.47 4.37
N LEU A 15 -3.30 -4.91 5.57
CA LEU A 15 -4.41 -4.31 6.29
C LEU A 15 -4.47 -2.84 5.88
N ASP A 16 -5.35 -2.55 4.94
CA ASP A 16 -5.43 -1.27 4.26
C ASP A 16 -6.05 -0.15 5.12
N GLU A 17 -6.32 1.03 4.59
CA GLU A 17 -6.84 2.17 5.34
C GLU A 17 -8.04 1.77 6.21
N GLY A 18 -8.10 2.31 7.43
CA GLY A 18 -9.23 2.11 8.35
C GLY A 18 -8.92 1.26 9.60
N TRP A 19 -7.72 0.69 9.72
CA TRP A 19 -7.31 -0.04 10.91
C TRP A 19 -6.90 0.86 12.08
N SER A 20 -6.45 2.08 11.79
CA SER A 20 -6.08 3.10 12.78
C SER A 20 -7.09 4.24 12.80
N VAL A 21 -7.07 5.03 13.88
CA VAL A 21 -8.03 6.12 14.07
C VAL A 21 -7.88 7.17 12.98
N LYS A 22 -8.94 7.33 12.19
CA LYS A 22 -9.00 8.28 11.08
C LYS A 22 -8.89 9.73 11.59
N TYR A 23 -8.22 10.56 10.80
CA TYR A 23 -8.02 12.01 11.06
C TYR A 23 -7.12 12.39 12.26
N ALA A 24 -6.77 11.48 13.14
CA ALA A 24 -5.86 11.79 14.23
C ALA A 24 -4.39 11.87 13.79
N GLY A 25 -4.06 11.31 12.63
CA GLY A 25 -2.68 11.15 12.17
C GLY A 25 -1.81 10.41 13.20
N ASP A 26 -2.41 9.57 14.01
CA ASP A 26 -1.78 8.82 15.11
C ASP A 26 -1.90 7.33 14.80
N LEU A 27 -0.85 6.81 14.19
CA LEU A 27 -0.80 5.39 13.81
C LEU A 27 -0.72 4.45 15.02
N LEU A 28 -0.45 4.96 16.21
CA LEU A 28 -0.39 4.12 17.42
C LEU A 28 -1.78 3.83 18.01
N LYS A 29 -2.82 4.45 17.47
CA LYS A 29 -4.21 4.23 17.89
C LYS A 29 -4.94 3.33 16.91
N VAL A 30 -4.98 2.05 17.22
CA VAL A 30 -5.83 1.08 16.52
C VAL A 30 -7.29 1.33 16.86
N ILE A 31 -8.20 1.16 15.89
CA ILE A 31 -9.64 1.27 16.15
C ILE A 31 -10.14 0.10 17.03
N PRO A 32 -11.20 0.31 17.85
CA PRO A 32 -11.65 -0.72 18.79
C PRO A 32 -12.19 -2.01 18.12
N GLU A 33 -12.58 -1.94 16.87
CA GLU A 33 -13.11 -3.06 16.08
C GLU A 33 -12.00 -4.02 15.61
N ILE A 34 -10.73 -3.64 15.72
CA ILE A 34 -9.58 -4.44 15.28
C ILE A 34 -8.71 -4.81 16.47
N ASP A 35 -8.64 -6.11 16.76
CA ASP A 35 -7.63 -6.68 17.67
C ASP A 35 -6.36 -7.00 16.86
N LEU A 36 -5.51 -5.99 16.68
CA LEU A 36 -4.28 -6.12 15.90
C LEU A 36 -3.32 -7.18 16.49
N PRO A 37 -3.08 -7.25 17.81
CA PRO A 37 -2.27 -8.31 18.39
C PRO A 37 -2.77 -9.72 18.06
N GLU A 38 -4.09 -9.96 18.12
CA GLU A 38 -4.66 -11.25 17.77
C GLU A 38 -4.54 -11.54 16.27
N LEU A 39 -4.75 -10.56 15.40
CA LEU A 39 -4.55 -10.72 13.95
C LEU A 39 -3.11 -11.11 13.61
N LEU A 40 -2.14 -10.46 14.24
CA LEU A 40 -0.72 -10.76 14.05
C LEU A 40 -0.38 -12.18 14.53
N ARG A 41 -0.89 -12.57 15.71
CA ARG A 41 -0.70 -13.93 16.24
C ARG A 41 -1.31 -14.99 15.32
N TYR A 42 -2.52 -14.73 14.84
CA TYR A 42 -3.26 -15.63 13.94
C TYR A 42 -2.55 -15.80 12.60
N ALA A 43 -2.10 -14.71 12.01
CA ALA A 43 -1.39 -14.70 10.74
C ALA A 43 -0.04 -15.42 10.85
N LYS A 44 0.72 -15.16 11.92
CA LYS A 44 2.00 -15.82 12.21
C LYS A 44 1.85 -17.35 12.28
N GLY A 45 0.78 -17.85 12.92
CA GLY A 45 0.48 -19.28 13.02
C GLY A 45 0.13 -19.94 11.67
N ARG A 46 -0.02 -19.14 10.60
CA ARG A 46 -0.33 -19.57 9.23
C ARG A 46 0.74 -19.22 8.21
N ASN A 47 1.90 -18.77 8.66
CA ASN A 47 3.00 -18.28 7.82
C ASN A 47 2.59 -17.12 6.89
N VAL A 48 1.69 -16.25 7.35
CA VAL A 48 1.29 -15.04 6.63
C VAL A 48 1.76 -13.82 7.40
N GLY A 49 2.45 -12.92 6.74
CA GLY A 49 2.85 -11.63 7.30
C GLY A 49 1.75 -10.59 7.15
N ILE A 50 1.65 -9.67 8.10
CA ILE A 50 0.75 -8.51 7.99
C ILE A 50 1.59 -7.26 7.68
N ILE A 51 1.16 -6.53 6.66
CA ILE A 51 1.64 -5.21 6.29
C ILE A 51 0.54 -4.22 6.63
N LEU A 52 0.87 -3.07 7.18
CA LEU A 52 -0.11 -2.05 7.56
C LEU A 52 -0.08 -0.88 6.57
N TRP A 53 -1.24 -0.40 6.20
CA TRP A 53 -1.36 0.86 5.46
C TRP A 53 -1.05 2.06 6.37
N ALA A 54 -0.40 3.08 5.82
CA ALA A 54 -0.11 4.31 6.54
C ALA A 54 -0.04 5.51 5.59
N GLY A 55 -0.73 6.59 5.92
CA GLY A 55 -0.60 7.85 5.19
C GLY A 55 0.75 8.53 5.47
N TYR A 56 1.32 9.17 4.45
CA TYR A 56 2.60 9.87 4.51
C TYR A 56 2.76 10.76 5.74
N HIS A 57 1.81 11.68 5.97
CA HIS A 57 1.91 12.63 7.08
C HIS A 57 1.91 11.98 8.47
N ALA A 58 1.24 10.84 8.60
CA ALA A 58 1.19 10.12 9.87
C ALA A 58 2.53 9.45 10.19
N ILE A 59 3.19 8.89 9.16
CA ILE A 59 4.55 8.33 9.32
C ILE A 59 5.59 9.43 9.49
N GLU A 60 5.56 10.49 8.67
CA GLU A 60 6.56 11.57 8.73
C GLU A 60 6.65 12.18 10.13
N ARG A 61 5.52 12.28 10.82
CA ARG A 61 5.43 12.91 12.14
C ARG A 61 6.21 12.18 13.23
N ASP A 62 6.26 10.85 13.20
CA ASP A 62 6.90 10.03 14.25
C ASP A 62 7.47 8.71 13.68
N MET A 63 8.23 8.84 12.60
CA MET A 63 8.68 7.73 11.76
C MET A 63 9.41 6.63 12.55
N GLU A 64 10.43 7.00 13.33
CA GLU A 64 11.27 6.04 14.05
C GLU A 64 10.48 5.28 15.12
N HIS A 65 9.64 5.99 15.87
CA HIS A 65 8.83 5.37 16.91
C HIS A 65 7.78 4.43 16.32
N VAL A 66 7.07 4.85 15.26
CA VAL A 66 6.06 4.03 14.58
C VAL A 66 6.67 2.76 14.01
N VAL A 67 7.79 2.87 13.28
CA VAL A 67 8.48 1.70 12.70
C VAL A 67 8.95 0.75 13.80
N LYS A 68 9.63 1.26 14.82
CA LYS A 68 10.11 0.45 15.94
C LYS A 68 8.97 -0.25 16.69
N HIS A 69 7.87 0.47 16.96
CA HIS A 69 6.71 -0.07 17.66
C HIS A 69 6.12 -1.27 16.90
N TYR A 70 5.82 -1.10 15.62
CA TYR A 70 5.18 -2.15 14.83
C TYR A 70 6.12 -3.30 14.46
N ALA A 71 7.41 -3.03 14.28
CA ALA A 71 8.41 -4.08 14.14
C ALA A 71 8.46 -4.98 15.38
N ALA A 72 8.43 -4.39 16.58
CA ALA A 72 8.41 -5.14 17.85
C ALA A 72 7.14 -5.99 18.02
N MET A 73 6.00 -5.56 17.46
CA MET A 73 4.76 -6.33 17.42
C MET A 73 4.78 -7.48 16.40
N GLY A 74 5.73 -7.47 15.45
CA GLY A 74 5.85 -8.49 14.41
C GLY A 74 5.17 -8.14 13.08
N VAL A 75 4.77 -6.88 12.89
CA VAL A 75 4.34 -6.34 11.59
C VAL A 75 5.48 -6.45 10.58
N LYS A 76 5.18 -6.77 9.33
CA LYS A 76 6.17 -7.07 8.30
C LYS A 76 6.50 -5.88 7.39
N GLY A 77 5.75 -4.81 7.44
CA GLY A 77 6.02 -3.65 6.61
C GLY A 77 4.90 -2.63 6.62
N PHE A 78 5.06 -1.62 5.77
CA PHE A 78 4.07 -0.60 5.53
C PHE A 78 3.78 -0.43 4.03
N LYS A 79 2.49 -0.31 3.69
CA LYS A 79 2.02 0.35 2.48
C LYS A 79 1.88 1.82 2.81
N VAL A 80 2.72 2.67 2.22
CA VAL A 80 2.76 4.11 2.53
C VAL A 80 2.17 4.89 1.39
N ASP A 81 1.12 5.63 1.66
CA ASP A 81 0.26 6.25 0.67
C ASP A 81 0.22 7.78 0.78
N PHE A 82 -0.34 8.43 -0.26
CA PHE A 82 -0.48 9.89 -0.37
C PHE A 82 0.86 10.63 -0.43
N LEU A 83 1.84 10.05 -1.10
CA LEU A 83 3.14 10.71 -1.32
C LEU A 83 3.03 11.89 -2.30
N ASP A 84 2.20 11.78 -3.31
CA ASP A 84 1.63 12.79 -4.24
C ASP A 84 2.60 13.88 -4.77
N ARG A 85 3.91 13.64 -4.67
CA ARG A 85 4.95 14.57 -5.13
C ARG A 85 6.26 13.83 -5.37
N ASP A 86 7.17 14.43 -6.12
CA ASP A 86 8.46 13.86 -6.52
C ASP A 86 9.64 14.83 -6.32
N ASP A 87 9.45 15.85 -5.47
CA ASP A 87 10.52 16.77 -5.12
C ASP A 87 11.52 16.17 -4.14
N GLN A 88 12.63 16.86 -3.94
CA GLN A 88 13.74 16.42 -3.10
C GLN A 88 13.29 16.03 -1.70
N LYS A 89 12.37 16.79 -1.09
CA LYS A 89 11.88 16.50 0.27
C LYS A 89 11.19 15.14 0.35
N MET A 90 10.37 14.82 -0.65
CA MET A 90 9.67 13.53 -0.71
C MET A 90 10.64 12.39 -0.99
N ILE A 91 11.57 12.58 -1.90
CA ILE A 91 12.61 11.57 -2.18
C ILE A 91 13.45 11.30 -0.93
N ASP A 92 13.88 12.33 -0.21
CA ASP A 92 14.62 12.18 1.04
C ASP A 92 13.81 11.43 2.12
N PHE A 93 12.49 11.70 2.20
CA PHE A 93 11.59 10.94 3.06
C PHE A 93 11.56 9.44 2.71
N MET A 94 11.39 9.11 1.41
CA MET A 94 11.36 7.73 0.95
C MET A 94 12.66 6.98 1.27
N TYR A 95 13.81 7.61 1.05
CA TYR A 95 15.11 7.03 1.40
C TYR A 95 15.26 6.81 2.89
N ARG A 96 14.92 7.82 3.70
CA ARG A 96 15.01 7.74 5.16
C ARG A 96 14.10 6.64 5.73
N LEU A 97 12.86 6.55 5.24
CA LEU A 97 11.93 5.51 5.68
C LEU A 97 12.42 4.12 5.26
N ALA A 98 12.96 3.98 4.04
CA ALA A 98 13.51 2.72 3.55
C ALA A 98 14.68 2.24 4.42
N ASP A 99 15.57 3.14 4.82
CA ASP A 99 16.69 2.85 5.70
C ASP A 99 16.22 2.37 7.09
N ILE A 100 15.34 3.14 7.73
CA ILE A 100 14.80 2.78 9.05
C ILE A 100 14.06 1.45 9.00
N CYS A 101 13.22 1.23 7.99
CA CYS A 101 12.52 -0.05 7.81
C CYS A 101 13.48 -1.20 7.58
N ALA A 102 14.56 -1.00 6.81
CA ALA A 102 15.58 -2.04 6.60
C ALA A 102 16.26 -2.46 7.90
N GLN A 103 16.60 -1.50 8.78
CA GLN A 103 17.19 -1.76 10.10
C GLN A 103 16.28 -2.61 10.99
N HIS A 104 14.96 -2.56 10.76
CA HIS A 104 13.95 -3.34 11.48
C HIS A 104 13.41 -4.55 10.69
N HIS A 105 14.01 -4.90 9.55
CA HIS A 105 13.58 -6.00 8.68
C HIS A 105 12.11 -5.86 8.23
N MET A 106 11.70 -4.63 7.92
CA MET A 106 10.35 -4.30 7.44
C MET A 106 10.35 -3.96 5.96
N LEU A 107 9.31 -4.40 5.27
CA LEU A 107 9.07 -4.18 3.85
C LEU A 107 8.32 -2.87 3.62
N LEU A 108 8.45 -2.34 2.40
CA LEU A 108 7.75 -1.15 1.97
C LEU A 108 7.10 -1.34 0.60
N ASP A 109 5.91 -0.79 0.47
CA ASP A 109 5.17 -0.57 -0.76
C ASP A 109 4.74 0.90 -0.79
N TYR A 110 5.10 1.64 -1.85
CA TYR A 110 4.84 3.07 -1.95
C TYR A 110 3.68 3.36 -2.90
N HIS A 111 2.66 4.07 -2.40
CA HIS A 111 1.48 4.48 -3.14
C HIS A 111 1.35 6.01 -3.29
N GLY A 112 0.56 6.46 -4.26
CA GLY A 112 0.48 7.88 -4.61
C GLY A 112 1.85 8.49 -4.90
N CYS A 113 2.77 7.76 -5.49
CA CYS A 113 4.19 8.08 -5.55
C CYS A 113 4.71 8.26 -6.98
N CYS A 114 5.94 8.75 -7.12
CA CYS A 114 6.66 8.75 -8.39
C CYS A 114 7.08 7.32 -8.79
N LYS A 115 7.32 7.12 -10.09
CA LYS A 115 7.84 5.84 -10.60
C LYS A 115 9.21 5.50 -10.00
N PRO A 116 9.57 4.21 -9.89
CA PRO A 116 10.87 3.79 -9.38
C PRO A 116 12.03 4.45 -10.13
N SER A 117 13.00 4.98 -9.38
CA SER A 117 14.20 5.62 -9.93
C SER A 117 15.51 4.99 -9.43
N GLY A 118 15.42 3.80 -8.80
CA GLY A 118 16.59 3.05 -8.34
C GLY A 118 16.71 2.88 -6.83
N LEU A 119 15.81 3.47 -6.03
CA LEU A 119 15.79 3.32 -4.57
C LEU A 119 15.85 1.84 -4.14
N GLN A 120 15.09 0.97 -4.79
CA GLN A 120 15.03 -0.47 -4.51
C GLN A 120 16.36 -1.20 -4.75
N ARG A 121 17.31 -0.61 -5.46
CA ARG A 121 18.67 -1.18 -5.63
C ARG A 121 19.53 -0.96 -4.39
N THR A 122 19.31 0.15 -3.70
CA THR A 122 19.98 0.49 -2.44
C THR A 122 19.25 -0.18 -1.27
N TYR A 123 17.92 -0.15 -1.30
CA TYR A 123 17.05 -0.65 -0.25
C TYR A 123 16.10 -1.72 -0.83
N PRO A 124 16.53 -2.99 -0.91
CA PRO A 124 15.71 -4.07 -1.50
C PRO A 124 14.48 -4.45 -0.65
N ASN A 125 14.33 -3.90 0.53
CA ASN A 125 13.12 -3.98 1.33
C ASN A 125 11.98 -3.10 0.77
N VAL A 126 12.24 -2.23 -0.19
CA VAL A 126 11.21 -1.54 -0.98
C VAL A 126 10.81 -2.48 -2.12
N LEU A 127 9.68 -3.17 -1.93
CA LEU A 127 9.24 -4.22 -2.85
C LEU A 127 8.52 -3.67 -4.07
N ASN A 128 7.70 -2.65 -3.87
CA ASN A 128 6.77 -2.24 -4.90
C ASN A 128 6.45 -0.75 -4.85
N TYR A 129 5.86 -0.27 -5.95
CA TYR A 129 5.41 1.10 -6.13
C TYR A 129 4.13 1.08 -6.94
N GLU A 130 3.13 1.83 -6.53
CA GLU A 130 1.97 2.07 -7.39
C GLU A 130 2.38 2.87 -8.64
N ALA A 131 2.57 4.16 -8.49
CA ALA A 131 2.98 5.09 -9.55
C ALA A 131 2.30 4.82 -10.90
N VAL A 132 1.00 4.59 -10.87
CA VAL A 132 0.17 4.19 -12.01
C VAL A 132 -1.27 4.64 -11.82
N PHE A 133 -1.95 4.88 -12.92
CA PHE A 133 -3.39 5.12 -12.93
C PHE A 133 -4.12 3.78 -13.03
N GLY A 134 -4.35 3.11 -11.88
CA GLY A 134 -5.00 1.81 -11.83
C GLY A 134 -6.51 1.85 -12.04
N LEU A 135 -7.13 0.67 -12.20
CA LEU A 135 -8.59 0.56 -12.40
C LEU A 135 -9.41 1.08 -11.22
N GLU A 136 -8.85 1.20 -10.03
CA GLU A 136 -9.55 1.86 -8.92
C GLU A 136 -9.94 3.30 -9.26
N GLN A 137 -9.17 3.96 -10.13
CA GLN A 137 -9.44 5.33 -10.59
C GLN A 137 -10.73 5.45 -11.41
N MET A 138 -11.28 4.34 -11.90
CA MET A 138 -12.59 4.32 -12.56
C MET A 138 -13.70 4.91 -11.69
N LYS A 139 -13.58 4.77 -10.39
CA LYS A 139 -14.47 5.36 -9.37
C LYS A 139 -14.65 6.88 -9.53
N TRP A 140 -13.63 7.57 -10.04
CA TRP A 140 -13.61 9.03 -10.19
C TRP A 140 -13.57 9.50 -11.64
N THR A 141 -13.40 8.60 -12.60
CA THR A 141 -13.24 8.93 -14.02
C THR A 141 -14.55 8.76 -14.81
N SER A 142 -14.56 9.36 -15.99
CA SER A 142 -15.63 9.22 -16.96
C SER A 142 -15.53 7.90 -17.72
N SER A 143 -16.69 7.35 -18.15
CA SER A 143 -16.79 6.22 -19.09
C SER A 143 -16.11 6.46 -20.44
N LYS A 144 -15.73 7.71 -20.75
CA LYS A 144 -14.99 8.07 -21.97
C LYS A 144 -13.50 7.77 -21.90
N THR A 145 -12.98 7.44 -20.69
CA THR A 145 -11.57 7.07 -20.51
C THR A 145 -11.33 5.69 -21.13
N ASP A 146 -10.44 5.62 -22.10
CA ASP A 146 -10.07 4.35 -22.75
C ASP A 146 -9.08 3.57 -21.87
N MET A 147 -9.61 2.91 -20.85
CA MET A 147 -8.81 2.10 -19.93
C MET A 147 -8.26 0.84 -20.61
N VAL A 148 -8.90 0.33 -21.65
CA VAL A 148 -8.44 -0.88 -22.33
C VAL A 148 -7.10 -0.62 -23.03
N THR A 149 -7.04 0.43 -23.86
CA THR A 149 -5.78 0.83 -24.51
C THR A 149 -4.73 1.21 -23.48
N TYR A 150 -5.12 1.91 -22.42
CA TYR A 150 -4.21 2.27 -21.33
C TYR A 150 -3.60 1.01 -20.69
N ASP A 151 -4.41 0.06 -20.25
CA ASP A 151 -3.95 -1.11 -19.51
C ASP A 151 -3.05 -2.04 -20.34
N VAL A 152 -3.34 -2.20 -21.62
CA VAL A 152 -2.48 -3.03 -22.50
C VAL A 152 -1.18 -2.32 -22.89
N THR A 153 -1.13 -1.00 -22.79
CA THR A 153 0.07 -0.19 -23.09
C THR A 153 0.97 0.00 -21.88
N LEU A 154 0.37 0.09 -20.70
CA LEU A 154 1.04 0.42 -19.45
C LEU A 154 2.25 -0.45 -19.10
N PRO A 155 2.23 -1.78 -19.27
CA PRO A 155 3.40 -2.62 -18.98
C PRO A 155 4.64 -2.22 -19.77
N PHE A 156 4.48 -1.78 -21.01
CA PHE A 156 5.58 -1.37 -21.90
C PHE A 156 6.16 0.00 -21.56
N ILE A 157 5.44 0.81 -20.81
CA ILE A 157 5.86 2.16 -20.43
C ILE A 157 6.33 2.15 -18.96
N ARG A 158 5.44 1.76 -18.05
CA ARG A 158 5.66 1.91 -16.59
C ARG A 158 6.59 0.85 -16.02
N MET A 159 6.44 -0.41 -16.45
CA MET A 159 7.21 -1.51 -15.87
C MET A 159 8.67 -1.55 -16.35
N VAL A 160 9.04 -0.75 -17.35
CA VAL A 160 10.45 -0.51 -17.72
C VAL A 160 11.22 0.12 -16.54
N ALA A 161 10.56 0.90 -15.70
CA ALA A 161 11.17 1.53 -14.52
C ALA A 161 11.30 0.58 -13.31
N GLY A 162 10.55 -0.52 -13.29
CA GLY A 162 10.53 -1.48 -12.18
C GLY A 162 9.14 -2.06 -11.91
N PRO A 163 8.97 -2.80 -10.81
CA PRO A 163 7.71 -3.42 -10.44
C PRO A 163 6.61 -2.38 -10.23
N MET A 164 5.38 -2.82 -10.31
CA MET A 164 4.19 -1.97 -10.23
C MET A 164 3.15 -2.67 -9.35
N ASP A 165 2.69 -1.97 -8.30
CA ASP A 165 1.51 -2.36 -7.56
C ASP A 165 0.28 -1.74 -8.20
N TYR A 166 -0.34 -2.52 -9.11
CA TYR A 166 -1.50 -2.06 -9.86
C TYR A 166 -2.78 -2.23 -9.04
N THR A 167 -3.46 -1.13 -8.79
CA THR A 167 -4.73 -1.11 -8.07
C THR A 167 -5.89 -1.52 -9.01
N GLN A 168 -6.26 -2.79 -8.99
CA GLN A 168 -7.27 -3.35 -9.89
C GLN A 168 -8.68 -2.85 -9.59
N GLY A 169 -8.92 -2.28 -8.40
CA GLY A 169 -10.26 -1.96 -7.95
C GLY A 169 -11.08 -3.21 -7.63
N ALA A 170 -12.36 -3.18 -7.92
CA ALA A 170 -13.27 -4.28 -7.64
C ALA A 170 -13.60 -5.10 -8.90
N MET A 171 -14.04 -6.35 -8.73
CA MET A 171 -14.42 -7.23 -9.85
C MET A 171 -15.56 -6.66 -10.71
N ARG A 172 -16.38 -5.77 -10.17
CA ARG A 172 -17.48 -5.10 -10.87
C ARG A 172 -17.25 -3.60 -10.88
N ASN A 173 -16.10 -3.19 -11.41
CA ASN A 173 -15.78 -1.79 -11.56
C ASN A 173 -16.79 -1.05 -12.45
N ALA A 174 -16.99 0.22 -12.16
CA ALA A 174 -17.74 1.13 -13.00
C ALA A 174 -17.12 2.52 -12.92
N SER A 175 -17.20 3.27 -14.02
CA SER A 175 -16.88 4.70 -13.99
C SER A 175 -17.94 5.47 -13.20
N ARG A 176 -17.58 6.66 -12.76
CA ARG A 176 -18.45 7.54 -11.95
C ARG A 176 -19.83 7.74 -12.59
N ASP A 177 -19.89 7.92 -13.91
CA ASP A 177 -21.12 8.17 -14.67
C ASP A 177 -21.91 6.89 -14.99
N ASN A 178 -21.35 5.72 -14.80
CA ASN A 178 -21.98 4.41 -15.06
C ASN A 178 -22.22 3.57 -13.79
N TYR A 179 -21.96 4.12 -12.62
CA TYR A 179 -22.13 3.39 -11.36
C TYR A 179 -23.59 2.97 -11.16
N ARG A 180 -23.76 1.72 -10.70
CA ARG A 180 -25.05 1.15 -10.31
C ARG A 180 -24.88 0.39 -9.00
N PRO A 181 -25.96 0.17 -8.22
CA PRO A 181 -25.87 -0.53 -6.92
C PRO A 181 -25.28 -1.94 -6.98
N VAL A 182 -25.27 -2.58 -8.16
CA VAL A 182 -24.63 -3.90 -8.36
C VAL A 182 -23.11 -3.82 -8.52
N ASN A 183 -22.56 -2.64 -8.73
CA ASN A 183 -21.13 -2.44 -8.80
C ASN A 183 -20.56 -2.45 -7.39
N SER A 184 -19.46 -3.18 -7.21
CA SER A 184 -18.69 -3.07 -5.98
C SER A 184 -17.92 -1.76 -6.02
N GLU A 185 -17.82 -1.08 -4.90
CA GLU A 185 -16.85 -0.02 -4.80
C GLU A 185 -15.45 -0.65 -4.78
N PRO A 186 -14.47 -0.05 -5.48
CA PRO A 186 -13.08 -0.46 -5.29
C PRO A 186 -12.74 -0.30 -3.83
N MET A 187 -12.14 -1.30 -3.25
CA MET A 187 -11.59 -1.17 -1.90
C MET A 187 -10.45 -0.15 -1.96
N SER A 188 -10.60 0.93 -1.24
CA SER A 188 -9.54 1.90 -1.00
C SER A 188 -8.59 1.36 0.02
#